data_1551a2edbbf5303c7b738b92ead42ed6
#
_entry.id   1551a2edbbf5303c7b738b92ead42ed6
#
_cell.length_a   1.000
_cell.length_b   1.000
_cell.length_c   1.000
_cell.angle_alpha   90.00
_cell.angle_beta   90.00
_cell.angle_gamma   90.00
#
_symmetry.space_group_name_H-M   'P 1'
#
loop_
_entity.id
_entity.type
_entity.pdbx_description
1 polymer ?
#
loop_
_entity_poly.entity_id
_entity_poly.type
_entity_poly.pdbx_seq_one_letter_code
_entity_poly.pdbx_strand_id
1 'polypeptide(L)'
;MSASPRKVAVIGCGALGLTSALLAQSAGADVTIYARDLLPDARSFRATGSWTPDSRIALTSVAGPQFGDLWEQMARTSFKTYRRYLGLPGNPVEWSDRYYLSDLSLAEAAQHRPPDPLGFADYDDRIRDIMPASQILPAGSTPFPTPIVRRTSLMQFNIADYGHTLMSDFRAAGGKFVRTEFHSPAEFAQLKEKVVINCPGYGARALCKDESIVPVRGQIGWLIPQPEVNYGLFYNGVSTLSRRDGIVVQVLEGGDMRGYNDDNETIDRAESEKAVATLDELYSRFRPAS
;
A
#
# COMPACT_ATOMS: atom_id res chain seq x y z
N MET A 1 24.17 -35.26 -10.19
CA MET A 1 24.62 -33.91 -10.50
C MET A 1 23.43 -32.99 -10.31
N SER A 2 23.47 -32.05 -9.35
CA SER A 2 22.42 -31.03 -9.20
C SER A 2 22.45 -30.11 -10.43
N ALA A 3 21.30 -29.94 -11.07
CA ALA A 3 21.20 -28.98 -12.19
C ALA A 3 21.60 -27.58 -11.70
N SER A 4 22.35 -26.85 -12.53
CA SER A 4 22.70 -25.45 -12.20
C SER A 4 21.42 -24.63 -11.99
N PRO A 5 21.37 -23.74 -10.98
CA PRO A 5 20.20 -22.94 -10.70
C PRO A 5 19.79 -22.12 -11.92
N ARG A 6 18.48 -22.02 -12.16
CA ARG A 6 17.92 -21.19 -13.24
C ARG A 6 18.24 -19.71 -12.94
N LYS A 7 18.81 -19.03 -13.91
CA LYS A 7 19.08 -17.57 -13.79
C LYS A 7 17.84 -16.79 -14.16
N VAL A 8 17.43 -15.88 -13.28
CA VAL A 8 16.24 -15.03 -13.42
C VAL A 8 16.61 -13.58 -13.27
N ALA A 9 16.20 -12.74 -14.20
CA ALA A 9 16.23 -11.29 -14.08
C ALA A 9 14.89 -10.78 -13.56
N VAL A 10 14.92 -9.89 -12.58
CA VAL A 10 13.73 -9.14 -12.14
C VAL A 10 13.96 -7.68 -12.50
N ILE A 11 13.01 -7.08 -13.22
CA ILE A 11 13.09 -5.68 -13.64
C ILE A 11 12.28 -4.83 -12.66
N GLY A 12 12.96 -3.97 -11.91
CA GLY A 12 12.38 -3.11 -10.89
C GLY A 12 12.64 -3.60 -9.46
N CYS A 13 12.86 -2.65 -8.55
CA CYS A 13 13.18 -2.88 -7.13
C CYS A 13 12.12 -2.29 -6.19
N GLY A 14 10.88 -2.17 -6.68
CA GLY A 14 9.73 -1.85 -5.84
C GLY A 14 9.22 -3.07 -5.06
N ALA A 15 8.10 -2.91 -4.35
CA ALA A 15 7.50 -3.99 -3.55
C ALA A 15 7.25 -5.27 -4.35
N LEU A 16 6.73 -5.15 -5.59
CA LEU A 16 6.47 -6.31 -6.45
C LEU A 16 7.76 -6.97 -6.93
N GLY A 17 8.76 -6.18 -7.32
CA GLY A 17 10.04 -6.69 -7.79
C GLY A 17 10.80 -7.45 -6.70
N LEU A 18 10.92 -6.86 -5.50
CA LEU A 18 11.56 -7.51 -4.35
C LEU A 18 10.84 -8.79 -3.93
N THR A 19 9.51 -8.76 -3.85
CA THR A 19 8.70 -9.92 -3.49
C THR A 19 8.88 -11.04 -4.53
N SER A 20 8.80 -10.71 -5.82
CA SER A 20 8.99 -11.68 -6.90
C SER A 20 10.40 -12.29 -6.91
N ALA A 21 11.41 -11.47 -6.62
CA ALA A 21 12.80 -11.92 -6.54
C ALA A 21 13.00 -12.91 -5.39
N LEU A 22 12.48 -12.60 -4.19
CA LEU A 22 12.54 -13.50 -3.03
C LEU A 22 11.80 -14.83 -3.28
N LEU A 23 10.64 -14.78 -3.92
CA LEU A 23 9.90 -15.97 -4.28
C LEU A 23 10.67 -16.83 -5.30
N ALA A 24 11.29 -16.21 -6.31
CA ALA A 24 12.11 -16.91 -7.27
C ALA A 24 13.35 -17.56 -6.62
N GLN A 25 14.02 -16.86 -5.69
CA GLN A 25 15.11 -17.43 -4.89
C GLN A 25 14.65 -18.62 -4.05
N SER A 26 13.47 -18.49 -3.40
CA SER A 26 12.89 -19.59 -2.62
C SER A 26 12.62 -20.83 -3.45
N ALA A 27 12.36 -20.63 -4.75
CA ALA A 27 12.22 -21.71 -5.72
C ALA A 27 13.57 -22.22 -6.30
N GLY A 28 14.70 -21.75 -5.76
CA GLY A 28 16.05 -22.21 -6.13
C GLY A 28 16.67 -21.46 -7.32
N ALA A 29 16.16 -20.30 -7.71
CA ALA A 29 16.75 -19.50 -8.79
C ALA A 29 17.95 -18.66 -8.32
N ASP A 30 18.93 -18.44 -9.23
CA ASP A 30 19.94 -17.38 -9.10
C ASP A 30 19.34 -16.08 -9.67
N VAL A 31 19.07 -15.11 -8.81
CA VAL A 31 18.27 -13.93 -9.17
C VAL A 31 19.13 -12.67 -9.17
N THR A 32 18.98 -11.88 -10.25
CA THR A 32 19.51 -10.52 -10.35
C THR A 32 18.36 -9.54 -10.52
N ILE A 33 18.30 -8.52 -9.66
CA ILE A 33 17.38 -7.39 -9.82
C ILE A 33 18.09 -6.30 -10.61
N TYR A 34 17.46 -5.85 -11.68
CA TYR A 34 17.85 -4.72 -12.52
C TYR A 34 16.88 -3.58 -12.27
N ALA A 35 17.34 -2.43 -11.78
CA ALA A 35 16.46 -1.30 -11.48
C ALA A 35 17.20 0.03 -11.60
N ARG A 36 16.47 1.05 -12.06
CA ARG A 36 16.94 2.44 -12.03
C ARG A 36 17.02 2.94 -10.59
N ASP A 37 15.95 2.73 -9.84
CA ASP A 37 15.78 3.21 -8.48
C ASP A 37 15.77 2.04 -7.50
N LEU A 38 16.56 2.16 -6.45
CA LEU A 38 16.58 1.26 -5.31
C LEU A 38 15.90 1.97 -4.12
N LEU A 39 15.85 1.33 -2.95
CA LEU A 39 15.46 1.97 -1.71
C LEU A 39 16.44 3.12 -1.38
N PRO A 40 15.99 4.32 -0.95
CA PRO A 40 14.60 4.72 -0.67
C PRO A 40 13.85 5.32 -1.87
N ASP A 41 14.48 5.41 -3.05
CA ASP A 41 13.99 6.20 -4.18
C ASP A 41 12.86 5.51 -4.96
N ALA A 42 12.76 4.17 -4.89
CA ALA A 42 11.69 3.44 -5.55
C ALA A 42 10.30 3.85 -5.00
N ARG A 43 9.34 4.08 -5.91
CA ARG A 43 8.00 4.61 -5.56
C ARG A 43 7.26 3.83 -4.48
N SER A 44 7.45 2.52 -4.40
CA SER A 44 6.82 1.69 -3.36
C SER A 44 7.13 2.16 -1.95
N PHE A 45 8.28 2.81 -1.74
CA PHE A 45 8.70 3.31 -0.43
C PHE A 45 8.08 4.65 -0.06
N ARG A 46 7.28 5.22 -0.95
CA ARG A 46 6.44 6.41 -0.72
C ARG A 46 4.96 6.04 -0.60
N ALA A 47 4.63 4.76 -0.44
CA ALA A 47 3.26 4.32 -0.26
C ALA A 47 2.75 4.60 1.16
N THR A 48 1.42 4.63 1.34
CA THR A 48 0.78 4.83 2.65
C THR A 48 1.16 3.72 3.64
N GLY A 49 1.16 2.46 3.19
CA GLY A 49 1.57 1.33 4.01
C GLY A 49 0.42 0.53 4.61
N SER A 50 -0.81 0.70 4.16
CA SER A 50 -1.95 -0.12 4.59
C SER A 50 -2.10 -1.36 3.71
N TRP A 51 -2.41 -2.50 4.31
CA TRP A 51 -2.86 -3.68 3.58
C TRP A 51 -4.38 -3.66 3.45
N THR A 52 -4.87 -3.39 2.26
CA THR A 52 -6.29 -3.29 1.90
C THR A 52 -6.57 -4.16 0.68
N PRO A 53 -6.62 -5.49 0.83
CA PRO A 53 -6.78 -6.43 -0.29
C PRO A 53 -8.15 -6.31 -0.96
N ASP A 54 -9.12 -5.77 -0.26
CA ASP A 54 -10.52 -5.55 -0.60
C ASP A 54 -10.77 -4.26 -1.41
N SER A 55 -9.75 -3.41 -1.59
CA SER A 55 -9.90 -2.12 -2.25
C SER A 55 -9.47 -2.18 -3.72
N ARG A 56 -10.36 -1.77 -4.63
CA ARG A 56 -10.07 -1.58 -6.07
C ARG A 56 -9.47 -2.81 -6.76
N ILE A 57 -10.09 -3.95 -6.56
CA ILE A 57 -9.56 -5.27 -6.94
C ILE A 57 -9.51 -5.44 -8.47
N ALA A 58 -10.63 -5.24 -9.13
CA ALA A 58 -10.81 -5.28 -10.58
C ALA A 58 -12.14 -4.61 -10.93
N LEU A 59 -12.27 -4.11 -12.14
CA LEU A 59 -13.58 -3.67 -12.65
C LEU A 59 -14.50 -4.89 -12.82
N THR A 60 -15.74 -4.78 -12.35
CA THR A 60 -16.76 -5.84 -12.50
C THR A 60 -16.96 -6.22 -13.96
N SER A 61 -16.83 -5.25 -14.87
CA SER A 61 -16.99 -5.46 -16.32
C SER A 61 -15.91 -6.34 -16.95
N VAL A 62 -14.73 -6.49 -16.30
CA VAL A 62 -13.61 -7.29 -16.82
C VAL A 62 -13.26 -8.46 -15.90
N ALA A 63 -13.79 -8.49 -14.68
CA ALA A 63 -13.62 -9.61 -13.76
C ALA A 63 -14.36 -10.84 -14.32
N GLY A 64 -13.61 -11.85 -14.74
CA GLY A 64 -14.21 -13.11 -15.21
C GLY A 64 -14.87 -13.88 -14.06
N PRO A 65 -15.71 -14.89 -14.34
CA PRO A 65 -16.51 -15.60 -13.35
C PRO A 65 -15.66 -16.31 -12.27
N GLN A 66 -14.41 -16.64 -12.55
CA GLN A 66 -13.50 -17.32 -11.63
C GLN A 66 -12.55 -16.33 -10.91
N PHE A 67 -12.64 -15.03 -11.22
CA PHE A 67 -11.70 -14.06 -10.68
C PHE A 67 -11.81 -13.92 -9.16
N GLY A 68 -13.02 -14.03 -8.60
CA GLY A 68 -13.23 -14.00 -7.15
C GLY A 68 -12.48 -15.10 -6.39
N ASP A 69 -12.39 -16.31 -6.94
CA ASP A 69 -11.65 -17.43 -6.34
C ASP A 69 -10.14 -17.18 -6.39
N LEU A 70 -9.64 -16.69 -7.52
CA LEU A 70 -8.25 -16.31 -7.66
C LEU A 70 -7.88 -15.17 -6.71
N TRP A 71 -8.73 -14.13 -6.61
CA TRP A 71 -8.51 -13.01 -5.72
C TRP A 71 -8.46 -13.45 -4.25
N GLU A 72 -9.40 -14.30 -3.81
CA GLU A 72 -9.42 -14.85 -2.46
C GLU A 72 -8.12 -15.62 -2.16
N GLN A 73 -7.69 -16.47 -3.09
CA GLN A 73 -6.43 -17.20 -2.95
C GLN A 73 -5.23 -16.24 -2.79
N MET A 74 -5.18 -15.18 -3.60
CA MET A 74 -4.12 -14.16 -3.50
C MET A 74 -4.17 -13.41 -2.16
N ALA A 75 -5.35 -12.99 -1.71
CA ALA A 75 -5.53 -12.29 -0.45
C ALA A 75 -5.07 -13.15 0.74
N ARG A 76 -5.53 -14.41 0.81
CA ARG A 76 -5.15 -15.34 1.87
C ARG A 76 -3.67 -15.70 1.85
N THR A 77 -3.08 -15.85 0.67
CA THR A 77 -1.64 -16.12 0.52
C THR A 77 -0.81 -14.93 0.99
N SER A 78 -1.22 -13.72 0.63
CA SER A 78 -0.59 -12.48 1.06
C SER A 78 -0.68 -12.31 2.57
N PHE A 79 -1.87 -12.51 3.16
CA PHE A 79 -2.09 -12.47 4.60
C PHE A 79 -1.16 -13.44 5.35
N LYS A 80 -1.12 -14.70 4.91
CA LYS A 80 -0.24 -15.73 5.49
C LYS A 80 1.24 -15.33 5.39
N THR A 81 1.63 -14.69 4.30
CA THR A 81 3.00 -14.26 4.07
C THR A 81 3.36 -13.07 4.96
N TYR A 82 2.52 -12.04 5.00
CA TYR A 82 2.78 -10.84 5.80
C TYR A 82 2.79 -11.10 7.30
N ARG A 83 1.98 -12.04 7.79
CA ARG A 83 2.02 -12.45 9.20
C ARG A 83 3.38 -12.95 9.67
N ARG A 84 4.26 -13.39 8.76
CA ARG A 84 5.63 -13.83 9.11
C ARG A 84 6.53 -12.68 9.53
N TYR A 85 6.16 -11.45 9.20
CA TYR A 85 6.89 -10.23 9.54
C TYR A 85 6.41 -9.59 10.84
N LEU A 86 5.32 -10.09 11.44
CA LEU A 86 4.81 -9.59 12.72
C LEU A 86 5.77 -9.96 13.85
N GLY A 87 6.11 -8.95 14.67
CA GLY A 87 7.00 -9.13 15.82
C GLY A 87 8.49 -9.30 15.49
N LEU A 88 8.89 -9.16 14.23
CA LEU A 88 10.30 -9.11 13.86
C LEU A 88 10.93 -7.77 14.30
N PRO A 89 12.26 -7.75 14.52
CA PRO A 89 12.99 -6.50 14.79
C PRO A 89 12.68 -5.43 13.72
N GLY A 90 12.49 -4.19 14.16
CA GLY A 90 12.07 -3.08 13.31
C GLY A 90 10.56 -3.06 13.01
N ASN A 91 9.81 -4.11 13.41
CA ASN A 91 8.38 -4.25 13.12
C ASN A 91 8.02 -3.92 11.67
N PRO A 92 8.60 -4.62 10.69
CA PRO A 92 8.35 -4.32 9.28
C PRO A 92 6.87 -4.40 8.92
N VAL A 93 6.11 -5.24 9.64
CA VAL A 93 4.65 -5.33 9.58
C VAL A 93 4.11 -5.37 11.01
N GLU A 94 3.05 -4.62 11.28
CA GLU A 94 2.36 -4.64 12.56
C GLU A 94 0.85 -4.43 12.40
N TRP A 95 0.07 -4.74 13.44
CA TRP A 95 -1.33 -4.36 13.52
C TRP A 95 -1.43 -2.95 14.07
N SER A 96 -2.26 -2.11 13.44
CA SER A 96 -2.54 -0.75 13.85
C SER A 96 -4.04 -0.52 13.89
N ASP A 97 -4.52 0.11 14.95
CA ASP A 97 -5.91 0.56 15.03
C ASP A 97 -6.14 1.75 14.09
N ARG A 98 -7.29 1.78 13.47
CA ARG A 98 -7.74 2.88 12.62
C ARG A 98 -9.12 3.35 13.04
N TYR A 99 -9.21 4.65 13.24
CA TYR A 99 -10.45 5.31 13.63
C TYR A 99 -11.01 6.11 12.46
N TYR A 100 -12.27 5.89 12.16
CA TYR A 100 -13.05 6.66 11.22
C TYR A 100 -14.00 7.53 12.01
N LEU A 101 -13.80 8.85 11.90
CA LEU A 101 -14.52 9.86 12.65
C LEU A 101 -15.52 10.56 11.74
N SER A 102 -16.72 10.82 12.25
CA SER A 102 -17.75 11.55 11.52
C SER A 102 -18.51 12.49 12.44
N ASP A 103 -18.65 13.74 12.00
CA ASP A 103 -19.54 14.71 12.62
C ASP A 103 -21.02 14.50 12.21
N LEU A 104 -21.28 13.65 11.21
CA LEU A 104 -22.61 13.27 10.76
C LEU A 104 -23.17 12.19 11.68
N SER A 105 -24.51 12.16 11.82
CA SER A 105 -25.20 11.01 12.40
C SER A 105 -25.09 9.76 11.54
N LEU A 106 -25.39 8.58 12.09
CA LEU A 106 -25.40 7.32 11.31
C LEU A 106 -26.36 7.38 10.13
N ALA A 107 -27.51 8.03 10.29
CA ALA A 107 -28.51 8.18 9.23
C ALA A 107 -28.01 9.07 8.10
N GLU A 108 -27.37 10.19 8.42
CA GLU A 108 -26.76 11.09 7.45
C GLU A 108 -25.57 10.44 6.76
N ALA A 109 -24.68 9.76 7.49
CA ALA A 109 -23.53 9.05 6.91
C ALA A 109 -23.95 7.95 5.92
N ALA A 110 -25.06 7.26 6.19
CA ALA A 110 -25.60 6.25 5.27
C ALA A 110 -26.06 6.83 3.92
N GLN A 111 -26.46 8.09 3.91
CA GLN A 111 -26.88 8.80 2.70
C GLN A 111 -25.71 9.37 1.88
N HIS A 112 -24.53 9.48 2.50
CA HIS A 112 -23.34 10.11 1.90
C HIS A 112 -22.31 9.08 1.40
N ARG A 113 -22.71 7.84 1.10
CA ARG A 113 -21.79 6.88 0.49
C ARG A 113 -21.37 7.40 -0.89
N PRO A 114 -20.08 7.65 -1.13
CA PRO A 114 -19.63 8.12 -2.43
C PRO A 114 -19.95 7.05 -3.48
N PRO A 115 -20.40 7.46 -4.69
CA PRO A 115 -20.60 6.53 -5.77
C PRO A 115 -19.27 5.91 -6.19
N ASP A 116 -19.29 4.63 -6.57
CA ASP A 116 -18.20 3.99 -7.30
C ASP A 116 -18.48 4.05 -8.83
N PRO A 117 -18.03 5.11 -9.51
CA PRO A 117 -18.32 5.31 -10.91
C PRO A 117 -17.63 4.30 -11.83
N LEU A 118 -16.59 3.60 -11.33
CA LEU A 118 -15.88 2.59 -12.10
C LEU A 118 -16.46 1.18 -11.90
N GLY A 119 -17.23 0.96 -10.85
CA GLY A 119 -17.85 -0.34 -10.56
C GLY A 119 -16.82 -1.43 -10.27
N PHE A 120 -16.04 -1.25 -9.23
CA PHE A 120 -15.12 -2.28 -8.78
C PHE A 120 -15.86 -3.50 -8.23
N ALA A 121 -15.30 -4.69 -8.46
CA ALA A 121 -15.78 -5.91 -7.87
C ALA A 121 -15.58 -5.87 -6.35
N ASP A 122 -16.57 -6.39 -5.62
CA ASP A 122 -16.57 -6.53 -4.17
C ASP A 122 -16.62 -8.01 -3.79
N TYR A 123 -15.62 -8.47 -3.07
CA TYR A 123 -15.49 -9.84 -2.57
C TYR A 123 -15.19 -9.88 -1.07
N ASP A 124 -15.50 -8.83 -0.34
CA ASP A 124 -15.17 -8.68 1.09
C ASP A 124 -15.67 -9.85 1.94
N ASP A 125 -16.83 -10.39 1.56
CA ASP A 125 -17.44 -11.54 2.25
C ASP A 125 -16.53 -12.76 2.31
N ARG A 126 -15.66 -12.93 1.32
CA ARG A 126 -14.81 -14.11 1.17
C ARG A 126 -13.62 -14.13 2.13
N ILE A 127 -13.26 -12.97 2.69
CA ILE A 127 -12.08 -12.82 3.57
C ILE A 127 -12.43 -12.24 4.95
N ARG A 128 -13.70 -12.19 5.32
CA ARG A 128 -14.14 -11.67 6.65
C ARG A 128 -13.49 -12.36 7.84
N ASP A 129 -13.10 -13.62 7.68
CA ASP A 129 -12.42 -14.40 8.72
C ASP A 129 -10.97 -13.99 8.97
N ILE A 130 -10.34 -13.30 8.02
CA ILE A 130 -8.96 -12.81 8.13
C ILE A 130 -8.86 -11.28 8.26
N MET A 131 -9.96 -10.56 8.07
CA MET A 131 -10.05 -9.11 8.23
C MET A 131 -10.66 -8.76 9.59
N PRO A 132 -10.02 -7.88 10.38
CA PRO A 132 -10.61 -7.44 11.64
C PRO A 132 -11.95 -6.76 11.45
N ALA A 133 -12.92 -7.15 12.28
CA ALA A 133 -14.25 -6.55 12.23
C ALA A 133 -14.19 -5.06 12.63
N SER A 134 -14.96 -4.25 11.90
CA SER A 134 -15.18 -2.86 12.24
C SER A 134 -16.30 -2.74 13.29
N GLN A 135 -16.13 -1.85 14.27
CA GLN A 135 -17.11 -1.63 15.34
C GLN A 135 -17.32 -0.13 15.58
N ILE A 136 -18.58 0.25 15.81
CA ILE A 136 -18.91 1.59 16.28
C ILE A 136 -18.72 1.59 17.80
N LEU A 137 -17.92 2.53 18.29
CA LEU A 137 -17.62 2.65 19.70
C LEU A 137 -18.74 3.43 20.42
N PRO A 138 -19.02 3.12 21.70
CA PRO A 138 -20.01 3.88 22.47
C PRO A 138 -19.62 5.36 22.56
N ALA A 139 -20.62 6.23 22.53
CA ALA A 139 -20.40 7.68 22.67
C ALA A 139 -19.66 7.98 23.99
N GLY A 140 -18.65 8.83 23.93
CA GLY A 140 -17.84 9.21 25.09
C GLY A 140 -16.82 8.16 25.55
N SER A 141 -16.69 7.01 24.88
CA SER A 141 -15.69 5.98 25.21
C SER A 141 -14.29 6.26 24.66
N THR A 142 -14.16 7.33 23.89
CA THR A 142 -12.89 7.79 23.29
C THR A 142 -12.71 9.29 23.49
N PRO A 143 -11.48 9.81 23.41
CA PRO A 143 -11.23 11.26 23.48
C PRO A 143 -11.68 12.01 22.21
N PHE A 144 -12.04 11.30 21.14
CA PHE A 144 -12.41 11.93 19.87
C PHE A 144 -13.70 12.75 20.01
N PRO A 145 -13.73 14.00 19.54
CA PRO A 145 -14.84 14.92 19.75
C PRO A 145 -15.97 14.79 18.73
N THR A 146 -16.13 13.61 18.13
CA THR A 146 -17.13 13.36 17.10
C THR A 146 -18.24 12.44 17.60
N PRO A 147 -19.49 12.61 17.13
CA PRO A 147 -20.61 11.75 17.54
C PRO A 147 -20.47 10.29 17.10
N ILE A 148 -19.77 10.05 15.99
CA ILE A 148 -19.50 8.68 15.53
C ILE A 148 -18.00 8.44 15.51
N VAL A 149 -17.61 7.38 16.19
CA VAL A 149 -16.26 6.82 16.16
C VAL A 149 -16.36 5.34 15.78
N ARG A 150 -15.87 4.99 14.61
CA ARG A 150 -15.77 3.59 14.17
C ARG A 150 -14.31 3.16 14.19
N ARG A 151 -14.01 2.06 14.86
CA ARG A 151 -12.68 1.47 14.95
C ARG A 151 -12.61 0.19 14.15
N THR A 152 -11.51 -0.02 13.44
CA THR A 152 -11.05 -1.30 12.92
C THR A 152 -9.56 -1.40 13.16
N SER A 153 -8.98 -2.59 13.00
CA SER A 153 -7.53 -2.75 12.95
C SER A 153 -7.14 -3.16 11.53
N LEU A 154 -5.99 -2.74 11.09
CA LEU A 154 -5.44 -3.11 9.79
C LEU A 154 -3.98 -3.53 9.93
N MET A 155 -3.53 -4.34 8.98
CA MET A 155 -2.13 -4.67 8.85
C MET A 155 -1.40 -3.50 8.19
N GLN A 156 -0.40 -2.99 8.89
CA GLN A 156 0.38 -1.84 8.49
C GLN A 156 1.81 -2.26 8.16
N PHE A 157 2.34 -1.70 7.08
CA PHE A 157 3.75 -1.82 6.72
C PHE A 157 4.51 -0.57 7.19
N ASN A 158 5.51 -0.76 8.02
CA ASN A 158 6.55 0.24 8.26
C ASN A 158 7.49 0.19 7.04
N ILE A 159 7.20 1.01 6.04
CA ILE A 159 7.70 0.84 4.68
C ILE A 159 9.23 0.82 4.60
N ALA A 160 9.92 1.68 5.38
CA ALA A 160 11.37 1.70 5.42
C ALA A 160 11.93 0.38 5.96
N ASP A 161 11.43 -0.09 7.11
CA ASP A 161 11.89 -1.34 7.73
C ASP A 161 11.50 -2.57 6.90
N TYR A 162 10.28 -2.57 6.34
CA TYR A 162 9.84 -3.64 5.45
C TYR A 162 10.72 -3.74 4.20
N GLY A 163 11.00 -2.61 3.55
CA GLY A 163 11.87 -2.58 2.37
C GLY A 163 13.31 -3.01 2.68
N HIS A 164 13.87 -2.55 3.80
CA HIS A 164 15.20 -2.98 4.26
C HIS A 164 15.24 -4.48 4.56
N THR A 165 14.20 -5.02 5.19
CA THR A 165 14.09 -6.45 5.47
C THR A 165 14.10 -7.25 4.17
N LEU A 166 13.25 -6.89 3.20
CA LEU A 166 13.22 -7.59 1.90
C LEU A 166 14.55 -7.51 1.16
N MET A 167 15.20 -6.34 1.14
CA MET A 167 16.51 -6.18 0.47
C MET A 167 17.62 -6.95 1.18
N SER A 168 17.61 -6.98 2.51
CA SER A 168 18.56 -7.73 3.33
C SER A 168 18.44 -9.23 3.08
N ASP A 169 17.21 -9.75 3.14
CA ASP A 169 16.92 -11.17 2.88
C ASP A 169 17.32 -11.56 1.47
N PHE A 170 17.02 -10.72 0.48
CA PHE A 170 17.40 -10.96 -0.91
C PHE A 170 18.93 -11.06 -1.09
N ARG A 171 19.69 -10.16 -0.45
CA ARG A 171 21.16 -10.20 -0.48
C ARG A 171 21.72 -11.38 0.27
N ALA A 172 21.18 -11.68 1.45
CA ALA A 172 21.61 -12.81 2.27
C ALA A 172 21.43 -14.15 1.53
N ALA A 173 20.39 -14.26 0.70
CA ALA A 173 20.16 -15.39 -0.17
C ALA A 173 20.99 -15.38 -1.48
N GLY A 174 22.01 -14.51 -1.58
CA GLY A 174 22.92 -14.42 -2.73
C GLY A 174 22.42 -13.59 -3.92
N GLY A 175 21.31 -12.86 -3.75
CA GLY A 175 20.76 -11.98 -4.77
C GLY A 175 21.64 -10.79 -5.12
N LYS A 176 21.56 -10.36 -6.36
CA LYS A 176 22.38 -9.27 -6.90
C LYS A 176 21.52 -8.11 -7.37
N PHE A 177 22.01 -6.88 -7.13
CA PHE A 177 21.41 -5.67 -7.66
C PHE A 177 22.31 -5.09 -8.75
N VAL A 178 21.72 -4.71 -9.87
CA VAL A 178 22.36 -3.97 -10.95
C VAL A 178 21.57 -2.69 -11.19
N ARG A 179 22.22 -1.53 -10.99
CA ARG A 179 21.57 -0.25 -11.27
C ARG A 179 21.62 0.01 -12.77
N THR A 180 20.45 0.02 -13.40
CA THR A 180 20.29 0.29 -14.83
C THR A 180 18.86 0.71 -15.15
N GLU A 181 18.69 1.42 -16.23
CA GLU A 181 17.40 1.78 -16.79
C GLU A 181 17.23 1.14 -18.17
N PHE A 182 16.07 0.55 -18.41
CA PHE A 182 15.71 0.00 -19.71
C PHE A 182 14.69 0.94 -20.38
N HIS A 183 14.86 1.14 -21.66
CA HIS A 183 14.00 2.00 -22.48
C HIS A 183 13.12 1.20 -23.46
N SER A 184 13.38 -0.10 -23.58
CA SER A 184 12.63 -1.00 -24.47
C SER A 184 12.72 -2.45 -23.97
N PRO A 185 11.66 -3.25 -24.12
CA PRO A 185 11.72 -4.69 -23.82
C PRO A 185 12.76 -5.44 -24.65
N ALA A 186 13.14 -4.93 -25.83
CA ALA A 186 14.16 -5.54 -26.67
C ALA A 186 15.54 -5.60 -25.99
N GLU A 187 15.84 -4.70 -25.07
CA GLU A 187 17.08 -4.68 -24.31
C GLU A 187 17.20 -5.86 -23.36
N PHE A 188 16.08 -6.49 -22.96
CA PHE A 188 16.11 -7.69 -22.14
C PHE A 188 16.77 -8.89 -22.83
N ALA A 189 16.78 -8.91 -24.17
CA ALA A 189 17.49 -9.93 -24.93
C ALA A 189 19.01 -9.96 -24.71
N GLN A 190 19.57 -8.83 -24.24
CA GLN A 190 21.00 -8.69 -23.94
C GLN A 190 21.37 -9.23 -22.55
N LEU A 191 20.37 -9.51 -21.70
CA LEU A 191 20.62 -10.09 -20.38
C LEU A 191 21.10 -11.54 -20.49
N LYS A 192 21.98 -11.90 -19.56
CA LYS A 192 22.44 -13.28 -19.43
C LYS A 192 21.37 -14.25 -18.90
N GLU A 193 20.40 -13.71 -18.18
CA GLU A 193 19.22 -14.40 -17.70
C GLU A 193 18.23 -14.65 -18.86
N LYS A 194 17.68 -15.87 -18.95
CA LYS A 194 16.71 -16.23 -20.00
C LYS A 194 15.26 -16.18 -19.53
N VAL A 195 15.07 -15.91 -18.24
CA VAL A 195 13.76 -15.68 -17.63
C VAL A 195 13.75 -14.27 -17.09
N VAL A 196 12.74 -13.48 -17.45
CA VAL A 196 12.55 -12.11 -17.00
C VAL A 196 11.21 -11.99 -16.28
N ILE A 197 11.22 -11.45 -15.07
CA ILE A 197 10.02 -11.05 -14.33
C ILE A 197 9.95 -9.52 -14.41
N ASN A 198 8.93 -9.01 -15.09
CA ASN A 198 8.82 -7.59 -15.40
C ASN A 198 7.97 -6.88 -14.32
N CYS A 199 8.63 -6.09 -13.45
CA CYS A 199 8.02 -5.37 -12.34
C CYS A 199 8.41 -3.87 -12.31
N PRO A 200 8.40 -3.13 -13.44
CA PRO A 200 8.88 -1.76 -13.51
C PRO A 200 7.89 -0.74 -12.95
N GLY A 201 6.75 -1.17 -12.38
CA GLY A 201 5.71 -0.29 -11.90
C GLY A 201 5.16 0.61 -13.01
N TYR A 202 4.97 1.89 -12.74
CA TYR A 202 4.53 2.84 -13.78
C TYR A 202 5.47 2.97 -14.97
N GLY A 203 6.73 2.61 -14.80
CA GLY A 203 7.68 2.55 -15.91
C GLY A 203 7.26 1.61 -17.03
N ALA A 204 6.38 0.65 -16.76
CA ALA A 204 5.84 -0.27 -17.77
C ALA A 204 5.13 0.45 -18.91
N ARG A 205 4.39 1.54 -18.62
CA ARG A 205 3.69 2.33 -19.64
C ARG A 205 4.64 2.80 -20.74
N ALA A 206 5.74 3.46 -20.37
CA ALA A 206 6.72 3.94 -21.31
C ALA A 206 7.56 2.80 -21.91
N LEU A 207 8.03 1.87 -21.09
CA LEU A 207 8.88 0.75 -21.47
C LEU A 207 8.21 -0.17 -22.52
N CYS A 208 6.94 -0.50 -22.30
CA CYS A 208 6.18 -1.41 -23.16
C CYS A 208 5.28 -0.69 -24.18
N LYS A 209 5.23 0.65 -24.12
CA LYS A 209 4.28 1.48 -24.89
C LYS A 209 2.83 1.04 -24.64
N ASP A 210 2.52 0.75 -23.39
CA ASP A 210 1.21 0.25 -22.96
C ASP A 210 0.36 1.37 -22.39
N GLU A 211 -0.49 1.94 -23.23
CA GLU A 211 -1.40 3.03 -22.87
C GLU A 211 -2.58 2.57 -21.99
N SER A 212 -2.78 1.27 -21.79
CA SER A 212 -3.81 0.75 -20.89
C SER A 212 -3.45 0.95 -19.41
N ILE A 213 -2.19 1.25 -19.10
CA ILE A 213 -1.73 1.58 -17.74
C ILE A 213 -2.14 3.01 -17.43
N VAL A 214 -3.17 3.16 -16.60
CA VAL A 214 -3.70 4.46 -16.16
C VAL A 214 -2.97 4.93 -14.90
N PRO A 215 -2.37 6.12 -14.88
CA PRO A 215 -1.77 6.69 -13.69
C PRO A 215 -2.86 7.07 -12.68
N VAL A 216 -2.55 6.90 -11.39
CA VAL A 216 -3.39 7.39 -10.29
C VAL A 216 -2.50 8.14 -9.32
N ARG A 217 -2.61 9.47 -9.36
CA ARG A 217 -1.82 10.34 -8.51
C ARG A 217 -2.26 10.21 -7.06
N GLY A 218 -1.31 10.04 -6.16
CA GLY A 218 -1.52 10.16 -4.72
C GLY A 218 -0.37 10.96 -4.11
N GLN A 219 -0.71 12.00 -3.35
CA GLN A 219 0.26 12.77 -2.60
C GLN A 219 0.20 12.42 -1.12
N ILE A 220 1.35 12.34 -0.48
CA ILE A 220 1.51 12.07 0.94
C ILE A 220 2.28 13.22 1.57
N GLY A 221 1.71 13.85 2.59
CA GLY A 221 2.43 14.65 3.55
C GLY A 221 3.08 13.73 4.60
N TRP A 222 4.22 14.14 5.13
CA TRP A 222 4.97 13.34 6.09
C TRP A 222 5.34 14.18 7.29
N LEU A 223 4.80 13.81 8.46
CA LEU A 223 5.13 14.43 9.74
C LEU A 223 6.16 13.59 10.48
N ILE A 224 6.89 14.22 11.38
CA ILE A 224 7.83 13.51 12.25
C ILE A 224 7.11 12.45 13.09
N PRO A 225 7.78 11.36 13.50
CA PRO A 225 7.20 10.36 14.38
C PRO A 225 6.75 10.97 15.71
N GLN A 226 5.57 10.56 16.17
CA GLN A 226 5.03 10.92 17.49
C GLN A 226 4.66 9.61 18.18
N PRO A 227 5.46 9.13 19.15
CA PRO A 227 5.27 7.81 19.76
C PRO A 227 3.93 7.63 20.48
N GLU A 228 3.31 8.71 20.94
CA GLU A 228 1.98 8.72 21.56
C GLU A 228 0.84 8.53 20.55
N VAL A 229 1.07 8.78 19.27
CA VAL A 229 0.10 8.58 18.18
C VAL A 229 0.42 7.25 17.50
N ASN A 230 -0.19 6.17 17.98
CA ASN A 230 0.04 4.81 17.51
C ASN A 230 -1.17 4.22 16.76
N TYR A 231 -1.96 5.08 16.14
CA TYR A 231 -3.17 4.74 15.41
C TYR A 231 -3.27 5.50 14.09
N GLY A 232 -4.08 5.00 13.18
CA GLY A 232 -4.50 5.74 11.99
C GLY A 232 -5.82 6.45 12.22
N LEU A 233 -6.08 7.51 11.45
CA LEU A 233 -7.29 8.31 11.55
C LEU A 233 -7.84 8.60 10.14
N PHE A 234 -9.18 8.64 10.03
CA PHE A 234 -9.87 9.21 8.89
C PHE A 234 -10.92 10.21 9.38
N TYR A 235 -10.79 11.46 8.94
CA TYR A 235 -11.70 12.55 9.30
C TYR A 235 -11.78 13.58 8.18
N ASN A 236 -12.98 13.96 7.77
CA ASN A 236 -13.25 14.99 6.76
C ASN A 236 -12.37 14.88 5.51
N GLY A 237 -12.29 13.67 4.92
CA GLY A 237 -11.51 13.44 3.72
C GLY A 237 -9.99 13.39 3.93
N VAL A 238 -9.51 13.54 5.17
CA VAL A 238 -8.10 13.39 5.53
C VAL A 238 -7.86 12.04 6.17
N SER A 239 -6.87 11.33 5.67
CA SER A 239 -6.41 10.05 6.21
C SER A 239 -5.03 10.21 6.81
N THR A 240 -4.83 9.67 8.01
CA THR A 240 -3.50 9.52 8.60
C THR A 240 -3.19 8.07 8.90
N LEU A 241 -1.90 7.76 8.89
CA LEU A 241 -1.38 6.49 9.35
C LEU A 241 -0.08 6.74 10.10
N SER A 242 -0.07 6.42 11.40
CA SER A 242 1.15 6.53 12.19
C SER A 242 2.02 5.31 11.96
N ARG A 243 3.19 5.55 11.41
CA ARG A 243 4.23 4.54 11.18
C ARG A 243 5.45 4.89 12.01
N ARG A 244 6.36 3.93 12.16
CA ARG A 244 7.59 4.16 12.94
C ARG A 244 8.52 5.20 12.33
N ASP A 245 8.44 5.38 11.01
CA ASP A 245 9.23 6.35 10.24
C ASP A 245 8.54 7.71 10.08
N GLY A 246 7.33 7.88 10.59
CA GLY A 246 6.59 9.15 10.58
C GLY A 246 5.08 8.97 10.43
N ILE A 247 4.34 10.05 10.61
CA ILE A 247 2.91 10.06 10.39
C ILE A 247 2.64 10.46 8.94
N VAL A 248 2.07 9.54 8.19
CA VAL A 248 1.60 9.80 6.83
C VAL A 248 0.28 10.53 6.89
N VAL A 249 0.15 11.63 6.13
CA VAL A 249 -1.07 12.40 5.96
C VAL A 249 -1.42 12.44 4.49
N GLN A 250 -2.66 12.10 4.16
CA GLN A 250 -3.14 12.05 2.78
C GLN A 250 -4.55 12.62 2.67
N VAL A 251 -4.79 13.44 1.64
CA VAL A 251 -6.13 13.89 1.28
C VAL A 251 -6.80 12.83 0.40
N LEU A 252 -7.95 12.35 0.86
CA LEU A 252 -8.82 11.38 0.16
C LEU A 252 -10.22 11.97 -0.10
N GLU A 253 -10.36 13.29 -0.03
CA GLU A 253 -11.59 13.98 -0.42
C GLU A 253 -11.89 13.69 -1.90
N GLY A 254 -13.14 13.29 -2.21
CA GLY A 254 -13.51 12.82 -3.55
C GLY A 254 -13.33 11.31 -3.76
N GLY A 255 -12.83 10.59 -2.74
CA GLY A 255 -12.74 9.12 -2.76
C GLY A 255 -11.63 8.59 -3.66
N ASP A 256 -11.82 7.34 -4.08
CA ASP A 256 -10.83 6.56 -4.83
C ASP A 256 -10.57 7.07 -6.25
N MET A 257 -11.42 7.95 -6.76
CA MET A 257 -11.26 8.58 -8.09
C MET A 257 -10.33 9.80 -8.06
N ARG A 258 -9.98 10.31 -6.87
CA ARG A 258 -9.02 11.40 -6.76
C ARG A 258 -7.69 11.00 -7.40
N GLY A 259 -7.20 11.82 -8.32
CA GLY A 259 -5.96 11.59 -9.05
C GLY A 259 -6.02 10.50 -10.13
N TYR A 260 -7.20 9.95 -10.42
CA TYR A 260 -7.36 9.01 -11.54
C TYR A 260 -7.03 9.69 -12.88
N ASN A 261 -6.22 9.05 -13.69
CA ASN A 261 -5.68 9.56 -14.96
C ASN A 261 -4.89 10.88 -14.83
N ASP A 262 -4.30 11.11 -13.66
CA ASP A 262 -3.40 12.24 -13.38
C ASP A 262 -1.99 11.72 -13.18
N ASP A 263 -1.06 12.08 -14.06
CA ASP A 263 0.36 11.72 -14.02
C ASP A 263 1.26 12.86 -13.51
N ASN A 264 0.66 13.97 -13.05
CA ASN A 264 1.37 15.10 -12.50
C ASN A 264 2.11 14.72 -11.20
N GLU A 265 3.43 14.85 -11.20
CA GLU A 265 4.29 14.58 -10.03
C GLU A 265 4.69 15.85 -9.26
N THR A 266 4.14 17.00 -9.64
CA THR A 266 4.42 18.26 -8.93
C THR A 266 3.85 18.20 -7.52
N ILE A 267 4.68 18.57 -6.53
CA ILE A 267 4.28 18.62 -5.13
C ILE A 267 3.31 19.78 -4.92
N ASP A 268 2.13 19.48 -4.37
CA ASP A 268 1.18 20.48 -3.86
C ASP A 268 1.31 20.61 -2.34
N ARG A 269 2.13 21.55 -1.92
CA ARG A 269 2.35 21.80 -0.49
C ARG A 269 1.08 22.33 0.20
N ALA A 270 0.29 23.15 -0.49
CA ALA A 270 -0.91 23.74 0.07
C ALA A 270 -1.97 22.67 0.41
N GLU A 271 -2.08 21.61 -0.42
CA GLU A 271 -2.92 20.45 -0.12
C GLU A 271 -2.51 19.78 1.20
N SER A 272 -1.21 19.54 1.40
CA SER A 272 -0.70 18.91 2.62
C SER A 272 -0.90 19.79 3.85
N GLU A 273 -0.68 21.11 3.73
CA GLU A 273 -0.90 22.07 4.81
C GLU A 273 -2.38 22.15 5.19
N LYS A 274 -3.31 22.15 4.22
CA LYS A 274 -4.75 22.09 4.46
C LYS A 274 -5.15 20.82 5.21
N ALA A 275 -4.58 19.67 4.84
CA ALA A 275 -4.84 18.42 5.53
C ALA A 275 -4.40 18.46 7.00
N VAL A 276 -3.21 19.01 7.27
CA VAL A 276 -2.71 19.19 8.65
C VAL A 276 -3.61 20.15 9.42
N ALA A 277 -4.05 21.25 8.83
CA ALA A 277 -4.97 22.19 9.46
C ALA A 277 -6.32 21.56 9.83
N THR A 278 -6.86 20.65 8.99
CA THR A 278 -8.07 19.86 9.31
C THR A 278 -7.88 19.00 10.55
N LEU A 279 -6.70 18.41 10.71
CA LEU A 279 -6.37 17.61 11.89
C LEU A 279 -6.18 18.50 13.13
N ASP A 280 -5.51 19.64 12.99
CA ASP A 280 -5.32 20.60 14.07
C ASP A 280 -6.67 21.09 14.62
N GLU A 281 -7.62 21.42 13.75
CA GLU A 281 -8.98 21.73 14.14
C GLU A 281 -9.65 20.58 14.91
N LEU A 282 -9.54 19.35 14.43
CA LEU A 282 -10.08 18.18 15.12
C LEU A 282 -9.47 18.06 16.53
N TYR A 283 -8.15 18.11 16.64
CA TYR A 283 -7.45 17.92 17.90
C TYR A 283 -7.67 19.09 18.87
N SER A 284 -7.89 20.31 18.37
CA SER A 284 -8.23 21.46 19.21
C SER A 284 -9.57 21.31 19.95
N ARG A 285 -10.47 20.44 19.45
CA ARG A 285 -11.75 20.11 20.06
C ARG A 285 -11.66 18.99 21.12
N PHE A 286 -10.49 18.38 21.30
CA PHE A 286 -10.30 17.37 22.34
C PHE A 286 -10.46 18.01 23.70
N ARG A 287 -11.30 17.40 24.56
CA ARG A 287 -11.39 17.80 25.95
C ARG A 287 -10.25 17.10 26.72
N PRO A 288 -9.47 17.83 27.55
CA PRO A 288 -8.58 17.17 28.47
C PRO A 288 -9.35 16.13 29.27
N ALA A 289 -8.76 14.94 29.43
CA ALA A 289 -9.31 13.95 30.34
C ALA A 289 -9.41 14.59 31.73
N SER A 290 -10.61 14.70 32.26
CA SER A 290 -10.90 15.24 33.59
C SER A 290 -10.42 14.28 34.68
#